data_d41786b29d2b0cd31a5b949f2eef973e
#
_entry.id   d41786b29d2b0cd31a5b949f2eef973e
#
_cell.length_a   1.000
_cell.length_b   1.000
_cell.length_c   1.000
_cell.angle_alpha   90.00
_cell.angle_beta   90.00
_cell.angle_gamma   90.00
#
_symmetry.space_group_name_H-M   'P 1'
#
loop_
_entity.id
_entity.type
_entity.pdbx_description
1 polymer ?
#
loop_
_entity_poly.entity_id
_entity_poly.type
_entity_poly.pdbx_seq_one_letter_code
_entity_poly.pdbx_strand_id
1 'polypeptide(L)'
;MGEGAQGKPFGLGFPAVTAPRLKEIALQPTAWHLGQMKIAETVTFGGSGLNRAAELRGQSEALKADPRARAILLWRGKPLIEGDALCRVPLDHPVMKDAAADMVFLGCEDDTPIFAADLSGWQPADVDPDNLDSFQDLTEQQHPTLPDAAFAELRAIMTRLSPRDAELAATAKAVMSWHLSHRFCARCGAESQFAMAGWQRDCAACGGHHFPRTDPVVIMLITHGNAVLVGRSPGWPEGMYSLLAGFVEPGETIEAAVRREVFEEAGIRVGPVTYLSSQPWPFPASLMFGCAGEALNKTLTIDREEIEDAMWVSREDMALAFAGNHPTILPARKGAIAHFLLQAWLSDNLD
;
A
#
# COMPACT_ATOMS: atom_id res chain seq x y z
N MET A 1 33.90 42.86 -3.06
CA MET A 1 34.15 42.20 -1.78
C MET A 1 32.78 41.91 -1.17
N GLY A 2 32.30 40.72 -1.25
CA GLY A 2 31.03 40.29 -0.70
C GLY A 2 31.18 38.85 -0.21
N GLU A 3 31.22 38.71 1.11
CA GLU A 3 31.43 37.45 1.80
C GLU A 3 30.22 36.54 1.63
N GLY A 4 30.48 35.35 1.14
CA GLY A 4 29.45 34.29 1.02
C GLY A 4 29.13 33.69 2.38
N ALA A 5 27.89 33.76 2.78
CA ALA A 5 27.35 33.06 3.94
C ALA A 5 27.31 31.55 3.68
N GLN A 6 28.20 30.81 4.26
CA GLN A 6 28.15 29.34 4.32
C GLN A 6 27.06 28.92 5.30
N GLY A 7 25.97 28.39 4.80
CA GLY A 7 24.92 27.74 5.60
C GLY A 7 25.47 26.46 6.26
N LYS A 8 25.42 26.39 7.60
CA LYS A 8 25.75 25.20 8.37
C LYS A 8 24.73 24.08 8.06
N PRO A 9 25.15 22.83 7.86
CA PRO A 9 24.22 21.72 7.70
C PRO A 9 23.49 21.45 9.03
N PHE A 10 22.16 21.30 8.97
CA PHE A 10 21.35 20.78 10.06
C PHE A 10 21.70 19.29 10.22
N GLY A 11 22.68 18.99 11.05
CA GLY A 11 23.00 17.64 11.46
C GLY A 11 22.17 17.27 12.70
N LEU A 12 21.14 16.46 12.53
CA LEU A 12 20.59 15.67 13.62
C LEU A 12 21.60 14.55 13.90
N GLY A 13 22.60 14.84 14.74
CA GLY A 13 23.53 13.83 15.23
C GLY A 13 22.82 12.91 16.20
N PHE A 14 22.47 11.71 15.76
CA PHE A 14 22.13 10.64 16.68
C PHE A 14 23.44 10.13 17.32
N PRO A 15 23.49 9.93 18.66
CA PRO A 15 24.66 9.36 19.31
C PRO A 15 24.90 7.93 18.77
N ALA A 16 26.16 7.59 18.54
CA ALA A 16 26.58 6.24 18.19
C ALA A 16 26.18 5.28 19.33
N VAL A 17 25.10 4.54 19.12
CA VAL A 17 24.69 3.47 20.03
C VAL A 17 25.58 2.27 19.72
N THR A 18 26.41 1.88 20.68
CA THR A 18 27.15 0.60 20.64
C THR A 18 26.15 -0.53 20.53
N ALA A 19 26.22 -1.31 19.44
CA ALA A 19 25.30 -2.39 19.14
C ALA A 19 25.27 -3.43 20.30
N PRO A 20 24.11 -3.71 20.92
CA PRO A 20 23.99 -4.82 21.83
C PRO A 20 24.09 -6.13 21.05
N ARG A 21 24.75 -7.15 21.65
CA ARG A 21 24.83 -8.49 21.08
C ARG A 21 23.42 -9.06 20.90
N LEU A 22 23.14 -9.69 19.77
CA LEU A 22 21.84 -10.29 19.39
C LEU A 22 21.24 -11.22 20.50
N LYS A 23 22.00 -11.62 21.48
CA LYS A 23 21.57 -12.48 22.61
C LYS A 23 20.96 -11.73 23.80
N GLU A 24 20.99 -10.41 23.85
CA GLU A 24 20.50 -9.61 25.00
C GLU A 24 19.25 -8.81 24.72
N ILE A 25 18.82 -8.73 23.46
CA ILE A 25 17.48 -8.24 23.15
C ILE A 25 16.56 -9.47 23.26
N ALA A 26 16.18 -9.85 24.47
CA ALA A 26 14.95 -10.61 24.66
C ALA A 26 13.85 -9.72 24.11
N LEU A 27 13.50 -9.94 22.85
CA LEU A 27 12.30 -9.36 22.25
C LEU A 27 11.16 -9.82 23.14
N GLN A 28 10.73 -8.95 24.06
CA GLN A 28 9.43 -9.19 24.69
C GLN A 28 8.46 -9.31 23.53
N PRO A 29 7.69 -10.40 23.43
CA PRO A 29 6.67 -10.49 22.43
C PRO A 29 5.81 -9.26 22.62
N THR A 30 5.90 -8.32 21.70
CA THR A 30 4.96 -7.22 21.60
C THR A 30 3.65 -7.83 21.13
N ALA A 31 3.03 -8.58 22.02
CA ALA A 31 1.60 -8.83 21.99
C ALA A 31 0.93 -7.47 22.20
N TRP A 32 1.08 -6.58 21.23
CA TRP A 32 0.22 -5.43 21.08
C TRP A 32 -1.17 -6.02 20.91
N HIS A 33 -1.92 -5.88 21.96
CA HIS A 33 -3.23 -6.39 22.23
C HIS A 33 -4.12 -6.56 20.98
N LEU A 34 -4.15 -7.75 20.38
CA LEU A 34 -5.20 -8.19 19.48
C LEU A 34 -6.58 -8.20 20.15
N GLY A 35 -6.64 -7.91 21.46
CA GLY A 35 -7.87 -8.00 22.28
C GLY A 35 -8.82 -6.81 22.18
N GLN A 36 -8.48 -5.72 21.45
CA GLN A 36 -9.33 -4.54 21.29
C GLN A 36 -9.12 -3.81 19.96
N MET A 37 -8.80 -4.50 18.89
CA MET A 37 -8.79 -3.86 17.58
C MET A 37 -10.19 -3.40 17.21
N LYS A 38 -10.32 -2.10 16.90
CA LYS A 38 -11.58 -1.58 16.33
C LYS A 38 -11.80 -2.18 14.95
N ILE A 39 -13.04 -2.30 14.52
CA ILE A 39 -13.40 -2.73 13.17
C ILE A 39 -12.63 -1.91 12.13
N ALA A 40 -12.45 -0.62 12.37
CA ALA A 40 -11.67 0.31 11.54
C ALA A 40 -10.22 -0.14 11.25
N GLU A 41 -9.65 -1.01 12.08
CA GLU A 41 -8.28 -1.51 11.94
C GLU A 41 -8.19 -2.85 11.19
N THR A 42 -9.34 -3.46 10.82
CA THR A 42 -9.41 -4.75 10.13
C THR A 42 -9.39 -4.64 8.61
N VAL A 43 -8.89 -3.52 8.09
CA VAL A 43 -8.74 -3.29 6.66
C VAL A 43 -7.72 -4.24 6.04
N THR A 44 -7.91 -4.57 4.77
CA THR A 44 -6.92 -5.33 3.99
C THR A 44 -5.59 -4.59 3.94
N PHE A 45 -4.47 -5.30 3.99
CA PHE A 45 -3.08 -4.80 3.97
C PHE A 45 -2.58 -4.12 5.25
N GLY A 46 -3.36 -4.07 6.31
CA GLY A 46 -2.96 -3.43 7.56
C GLY A 46 -3.30 -4.24 8.79
N GLY A 47 -2.80 -3.78 9.95
CA GLY A 47 -3.24 -4.26 11.26
C GLY A 47 -2.84 -5.68 11.66
N SER A 48 -1.86 -6.33 11.00
CA SER A 48 -1.49 -7.72 11.32
C SER A 48 -0.59 -7.86 12.56
N GLY A 49 -0.14 -6.76 13.15
CA GLY A 49 0.81 -6.77 14.26
C GLY A 49 2.22 -7.25 13.84
N LEU A 50 2.63 -7.02 12.59
CA LEU A 50 4.00 -7.31 12.12
C LEU A 50 5.03 -6.53 12.94
N ASN A 51 6.00 -7.22 13.53
CA ASN A 51 7.18 -6.58 14.11
C ASN A 51 8.11 -6.10 12.98
N ARG A 52 8.05 -4.81 12.66
CA ARG A 52 8.87 -4.21 11.59
C ARG A 52 10.35 -4.10 11.95
N ALA A 53 10.73 -4.30 13.21
CA ALA A 53 12.09 -4.35 13.73
C ALA A 53 13.03 -3.30 13.10
N ALA A 54 12.57 -2.03 13.08
CA ALA A 54 13.26 -0.94 12.38
C ALA A 54 14.70 -0.70 12.89
N GLU A 55 14.95 -0.99 14.16
CA GLU A 55 16.24 -0.91 14.83
C GLU A 55 17.27 -1.92 14.27
N LEU A 56 16.82 -2.98 13.61
CA LEU A 56 17.67 -4.01 13.01
C LEU A 56 18.09 -3.69 11.57
N ARG A 57 17.51 -2.68 10.92
CA ARG A 57 17.76 -2.36 9.50
C ARG A 57 19.22 -2.05 9.18
N GLY A 58 19.99 -1.54 10.15
CA GLY A 58 21.43 -1.34 10.01
C GLY A 58 22.27 -2.63 10.05
N GLN A 59 21.66 -3.80 10.31
CA GLN A 59 22.35 -5.09 10.49
C GLN A 59 21.99 -6.11 9.40
N SER A 60 21.67 -5.64 8.20
CA SER A 60 21.14 -6.44 7.10
C SER A 60 21.92 -7.72 6.83
N GLU A 61 23.26 -7.65 6.81
CA GLU A 61 24.09 -8.81 6.52
C GLU A 61 24.03 -9.90 7.62
N ALA A 62 23.96 -9.47 8.88
CA ALA A 62 23.79 -10.42 9.99
C ALA A 62 22.41 -11.09 9.96
N LEU A 63 21.35 -10.33 9.57
CA LEU A 63 20.02 -10.87 9.42
C LEU A 63 19.90 -11.85 8.24
N LYS A 64 20.56 -11.57 7.11
CA LYS A 64 20.65 -12.50 5.96
C LYS A 64 21.42 -13.77 6.28
N ALA A 65 22.40 -13.71 7.19
CA ALA A 65 23.18 -14.87 7.61
C ALA A 65 22.42 -15.79 8.60
N ASP A 66 21.27 -15.40 9.11
CA ASP A 66 20.42 -16.25 9.94
C ASP A 66 19.83 -17.38 9.07
N PRO A 67 20.07 -18.66 9.36
CA PRO A 67 19.56 -19.78 8.56
C PRO A 67 18.03 -19.89 8.57
N ARG A 68 17.37 -19.20 9.49
CA ARG A 68 15.92 -19.11 9.56
C ARG A 68 15.37 -18.05 8.60
N ALA A 69 16.20 -17.09 8.14
CA ALA A 69 15.74 -16.01 7.28
C ALA A 69 14.99 -16.51 6.06
N ARG A 70 13.93 -15.82 5.69
CA ARG A 70 13.04 -16.16 4.56
C ARG A 70 12.86 -14.98 3.65
N ALA A 71 12.68 -15.25 2.36
CA ALA A 71 12.34 -14.26 1.35
C ALA A 71 10.91 -14.44 0.86
N ILE A 72 10.21 -13.33 0.73
CA ILE A 72 9.00 -13.18 -0.06
C ILE A 72 9.44 -12.72 -1.45
N LEU A 73 9.03 -13.43 -2.48
CA LEU A 73 9.46 -13.17 -3.85
C LEU A 73 8.40 -12.34 -4.58
N LEU A 74 8.84 -11.35 -5.33
CA LEU A 74 8.00 -10.60 -6.24
C LEU A 74 8.57 -10.69 -7.67
N TRP A 75 7.71 -10.97 -8.64
CA TRP A 75 8.02 -10.85 -10.05
C TRP A 75 7.13 -9.78 -10.67
N ARG A 76 7.76 -8.68 -11.14
CA ARG A 76 7.04 -7.51 -11.70
C ARG A 76 5.93 -7.00 -10.76
N GLY A 77 6.22 -6.97 -9.46
CA GLY A 77 5.29 -6.54 -8.42
C GLY A 77 4.17 -7.53 -8.08
N LYS A 78 4.15 -8.72 -8.67
CA LYS A 78 3.25 -9.84 -8.31
C LYS A 78 3.92 -10.69 -7.23
N PRO A 79 3.32 -10.87 -6.04
CA PRO A 79 3.86 -11.77 -5.02
C PRO A 79 3.71 -13.23 -5.40
N LEU A 80 4.65 -14.06 -4.94
CA LEU A 80 4.58 -15.53 -5.07
C LEU A 80 3.67 -16.12 -4.01
N ILE A 81 2.65 -16.86 -4.44
CA ILE A 81 1.68 -17.53 -3.55
C ILE A 81 1.60 -19.04 -3.85
N GLU A 82 1.26 -19.81 -2.83
CA GLU A 82 0.85 -21.22 -2.94
C GLU A 82 -0.55 -21.34 -2.33
N GLY A 83 -1.54 -21.64 -3.15
CA GLY A 83 -2.95 -21.56 -2.74
C GLY A 83 -3.34 -20.15 -2.28
N ASP A 84 -3.73 -20.00 -1.01
CA ASP A 84 -4.12 -18.73 -0.39
C ASP A 84 -3.04 -18.18 0.57
N ALA A 85 -1.82 -18.70 0.52
CA ALA A 85 -0.71 -18.30 1.38
C ALA A 85 0.42 -17.64 0.59
N LEU A 86 1.04 -16.63 1.18
CA LEU A 86 2.26 -16.01 0.67
C LEU A 86 3.46 -16.94 0.91
N CYS A 87 4.21 -17.27 -0.13
CA CYS A 87 5.37 -18.15 -0.01
C CYS A 87 6.51 -17.49 0.77
N ARG A 88 7.15 -18.26 1.63
CA ARG A 88 8.35 -17.90 2.39
C ARG A 88 9.50 -18.83 2.01
N VAL A 89 10.37 -18.35 1.15
CA VAL A 89 11.45 -19.14 0.55
C VAL A 89 12.74 -18.99 1.36
N PRO A 90 13.46 -20.08 1.68
CA PRO A 90 14.79 -19.98 2.29
C PRO A 90 15.76 -19.17 1.40
N LEU A 91 16.68 -18.41 1.99
CA LEU A 91 17.63 -17.58 1.23
C LEU A 91 18.64 -18.39 0.41
N ASP A 92 18.83 -19.67 0.70
CA ASP A 92 19.67 -20.62 -0.05
C ASP A 92 18.91 -21.42 -1.11
N HIS A 93 17.59 -21.18 -1.28
CA HIS A 93 16.79 -21.86 -2.29
C HIS A 93 17.29 -21.55 -3.70
N PRO A 94 17.29 -22.53 -4.66
CA PRO A 94 17.77 -22.30 -6.04
C PRO A 94 17.16 -21.11 -6.78
N VAL A 95 15.91 -20.76 -6.51
CA VAL A 95 15.22 -19.60 -7.11
C VAL A 95 15.92 -18.27 -6.80
N MET A 96 16.65 -18.18 -5.68
CA MET A 96 17.34 -16.95 -5.28
C MET A 96 18.50 -16.58 -6.22
N LYS A 97 18.91 -17.46 -7.15
CA LYS A 97 19.89 -17.17 -8.19
C LYS A 97 19.34 -16.18 -9.24
N ASP A 98 18.01 -16.15 -9.40
CA ASP A 98 17.31 -15.28 -10.33
C ASP A 98 16.83 -13.99 -9.66
N ALA A 99 17.01 -13.88 -8.33
CA ALA A 99 16.66 -12.70 -7.56
C ALA A 99 17.73 -11.60 -7.69
N ALA A 100 17.31 -10.34 -7.65
CA ALA A 100 18.20 -9.21 -7.48
C ALA A 100 19.00 -9.32 -6.17
N ALA A 101 20.23 -8.82 -6.17
CA ALA A 101 21.13 -8.89 -5.01
C ALA A 101 20.62 -8.10 -3.79
N ASP A 102 19.92 -6.99 -4.05
CA ASP A 102 19.36 -6.13 -3.02
C ASP A 102 18.00 -6.68 -2.56
N MET A 103 17.88 -6.94 -1.25
CA MET A 103 16.65 -7.41 -0.62
C MET A 103 16.17 -6.42 0.43
N VAL A 104 14.85 -6.20 0.51
CA VAL A 104 14.23 -5.34 1.52
C VAL A 104 13.92 -6.15 2.77
N PHE A 105 14.44 -5.75 3.94
CA PHE A 105 14.04 -6.34 5.21
C PHE A 105 12.66 -5.82 5.62
N LEU A 106 11.68 -6.70 5.72
CA LEU A 106 10.29 -6.34 6.03
C LEU A 106 10.01 -6.32 7.54
N GLY A 107 10.77 -7.09 8.32
CA GLY A 107 10.57 -7.28 9.75
C GLY A 107 10.80 -8.72 10.17
N CYS A 108 10.26 -9.09 11.35
CA CYS A 108 10.38 -10.43 11.90
C CYS A 108 9.00 -11.06 12.12
N GLU A 109 8.87 -12.35 11.77
CA GLU A 109 7.78 -13.22 12.14
C GLU A 109 8.33 -14.26 13.14
N ASP A 110 7.83 -14.24 14.38
CA ASP A 110 8.32 -15.14 15.45
C ASP A 110 9.85 -15.22 15.51
N ASP A 111 10.50 -14.03 15.55
CA ASP A 111 11.96 -13.85 15.53
C ASP A 111 12.66 -14.33 14.24
N THR A 112 11.93 -14.70 13.22
CA THR A 112 12.46 -15.08 11.91
C THR A 112 12.55 -13.83 11.02
N PRO A 113 13.74 -13.45 10.52
CA PRO A 113 13.88 -12.35 9.60
C PRO A 113 13.17 -12.61 8.26
N ILE A 114 12.34 -11.68 7.84
CA ILE A 114 11.61 -11.75 6.56
C ILE A 114 12.12 -10.65 5.63
N PHE A 115 12.51 -11.06 4.44
CA PHE A 115 12.96 -10.18 3.36
C PHE A 115 11.99 -10.20 2.19
N ALA A 116 12.01 -9.16 1.37
CA ALA A 116 11.44 -9.20 0.04
C ALA A 116 12.57 -9.22 -1.00
N ALA A 117 12.44 -10.04 -2.03
CA ALA A 117 13.39 -10.17 -3.12
C ALA A 117 12.69 -10.01 -4.48
N ASP A 118 13.32 -9.26 -5.41
CA ASP A 118 12.79 -8.97 -6.74
C ASP A 118 13.32 -9.98 -7.76
N LEU A 119 12.41 -10.66 -8.45
CA LEU A 119 12.67 -11.58 -9.54
C LEU A 119 12.30 -10.99 -10.92
N SER A 120 12.09 -9.70 -11.04
CA SER A 120 11.67 -9.08 -12.30
C SER A 120 12.69 -9.25 -13.45
N GLY A 121 13.93 -9.60 -13.12
CA GLY A 121 14.96 -9.97 -14.10
C GLY A 121 14.77 -11.35 -14.72
N TRP A 122 14.04 -12.25 -14.08
CA TRP A 122 13.71 -13.55 -14.63
C TRP A 122 12.72 -13.44 -15.79
N GLN A 123 12.99 -14.14 -16.88
CA GLN A 123 12.18 -14.14 -18.10
C GLN A 123 11.54 -15.54 -18.27
N PRO A 124 10.23 -15.69 -18.00
CA PRO A 124 9.51 -16.92 -18.32
C PRO A 124 9.48 -17.16 -19.83
N ALA A 125 9.50 -18.44 -20.25
CA ALA A 125 9.52 -18.82 -21.66
C ALA A 125 8.22 -18.50 -22.42
N ASP A 126 7.10 -18.44 -21.70
CA ASP A 126 5.74 -18.41 -22.26
C ASP A 126 5.00 -17.08 -21.99
N VAL A 127 5.73 -16.00 -21.77
CA VAL A 127 5.10 -14.69 -21.51
C VAL A 127 4.92 -13.92 -22.81
N ASP A 128 3.68 -13.52 -23.08
CA ASP A 128 3.37 -12.56 -24.12
C ASP A 128 3.79 -11.15 -23.67
N PRO A 129 4.79 -10.52 -24.31
CA PRO A 129 5.27 -9.20 -23.92
C PRO A 129 4.19 -8.12 -23.98
N ASP A 130 3.19 -8.26 -24.85
CA ASP A 130 2.14 -7.27 -25.09
C ASP A 130 1.10 -7.25 -23.96
N ASN A 131 1.02 -8.32 -23.17
CA ASN A 131 0.13 -8.43 -22.00
C ASN A 131 0.78 -8.04 -20.69
N LEU A 132 2.09 -7.81 -20.69
CA LEU A 132 2.82 -7.41 -19.49
C LEU A 132 2.50 -5.94 -19.13
N ASP A 133 2.31 -5.69 -17.84
CA ASP A 133 2.07 -4.35 -17.26
C ASP A 133 0.70 -3.72 -17.59
N SER A 134 -0.27 -4.49 -18.09
CA SER A 134 -1.64 -4.00 -18.21
C SER A 134 -2.25 -3.78 -16.81
N PHE A 135 -3.17 -2.80 -16.67
CA PHE A 135 -3.86 -2.48 -15.40
C PHE A 135 -4.61 -3.70 -14.79
N GLN A 136 -4.92 -4.70 -15.59
CA GLN A 136 -5.62 -5.92 -15.19
C GLN A 136 -4.90 -7.20 -15.66
N ASP A 137 -3.57 -7.20 -15.66
CA ASP A 137 -2.81 -8.41 -15.95
C ASP A 137 -3.04 -9.48 -14.89
N LEU A 138 -4.02 -10.35 -15.10
CA LEU A 138 -4.38 -11.47 -14.23
C LEU A 138 -3.58 -12.75 -14.53
N THR A 139 -2.60 -12.71 -15.45
CA THR A 139 -1.79 -13.88 -15.77
C THR A 139 -0.97 -14.30 -14.56
N GLU A 140 -1.04 -15.56 -14.21
CA GLU A 140 -0.20 -16.18 -13.19
C GLU A 140 1.04 -16.79 -13.86
N GLN A 141 2.20 -16.65 -13.20
CA GLN A 141 3.47 -17.17 -13.70
C GLN A 141 4.09 -18.13 -12.68
N GLN A 142 4.51 -19.29 -13.13
CA GLN A 142 5.17 -20.29 -12.28
C GLN A 142 6.67 -20.32 -12.57
N HIS A 143 7.47 -20.28 -11.51
CA HIS A 143 8.92 -20.44 -11.66
C HIS A 143 9.27 -21.94 -11.72
N PRO A 144 10.18 -22.38 -12.62
CA PRO A 144 10.51 -23.81 -12.80
C PRO A 144 10.97 -24.54 -11.55
N THR A 145 11.60 -23.84 -10.60
CA THR A 145 12.03 -24.41 -9.32
C THR A 145 10.97 -24.40 -8.21
N LEU A 146 9.78 -23.83 -8.49
CA LEU A 146 8.65 -23.68 -7.56
C LEU A 146 7.34 -24.01 -8.29
N PRO A 147 7.14 -25.27 -8.73
CA PRO A 147 6.03 -25.66 -9.61
C PRO A 147 4.64 -25.59 -8.93
N ASP A 148 4.60 -25.60 -7.60
CA ASP A 148 3.34 -25.57 -6.83
C ASP A 148 2.91 -24.14 -6.45
N ALA A 149 3.74 -23.14 -6.80
CA ALA A 149 3.51 -21.74 -6.48
C ALA A 149 3.44 -20.86 -7.75
N ALA A 150 2.70 -19.77 -7.70
CA ALA A 150 2.56 -18.84 -8.81
C ALA A 150 2.68 -17.38 -8.38
N PHE A 151 3.24 -16.55 -9.23
CA PHE A 151 3.19 -15.09 -9.09
C PHE A 151 1.82 -14.59 -9.55
N ALA A 152 1.08 -13.93 -8.67
CA ALA A 152 -0.29 -13.51 -8.91
C ALA A 152 -0.50 -12.01 -8.62
N GLU A 153 -1.43 -11.37 -9.35
CA GLU A 153 -1.75 -9.94 -9.15
C GLU A 153 -2.36 -9.71 -7.76
N LEU A 154 -1.70 -8.85 -6.98
CA LEU A 154 -2.07 -8.62 -5.57
C LEU A 154 -3.53 -8.16 -5.39
N ARG A 155 -4.07 -7.34 -6.32
CA ARG A 155 -5.50 -6.94 -6.27
C ARG A 155 -6.47 -8.11 -6.40
N ALA A 156 -6.06 -9.17 -7.11
CA ALA A 156 -6.91 -10.34 -7.32
C ALA A 156 -6.91 -11.29 -6.12
N ILE A 157 -5.80 -11.33 -5.38
CA ILE A 157 -5.60 -12.28 -4.28
C ILE A 157 -5.76 -11.66 -2.88
N MET A 158 -5.82 -10.33 -2.76
CA MET A 158 -5.74 -9.62 -1.50
C MET A 158 -6.76 -10.03 -0.44
N THR A 159 -7.92 -10.56 -0.85
CA THR A 159 -8.98 -11.02 0.08
C THR A 159 -8.86 -12.50 0.44
N ARG A 160 -7.94 -13.23 -0.20
CA ARG A 160 -7.65 -14.64 0.06
C ARG A 160 -6.51 -14.81 1.05
N LEU A 161 -5.59 -13.84 1.07
CA LEU A 161 -4.41 -13.85 1.95
C LEU A 161 -4.82 -13.64 3.42
N SER A 162 -4.05 -14.23 4.32
CA SER A 162 -4.12 -13.87 5.73
C SER A 162 -3.79 -12.38 5.93
N PRO A 163 -4.25 -11.71 7.01
CA PRO A 163 -3.89 -10.33 7.29
C PRO A 163 -2.36 -10.09 7.29
N ARG A 164 -1.59 -11.05 7.82
CA ARG A 164 -0.12 -10.99 7.85
C ARG A 164 0.47 -11.07 6.45
N ASP A 165 0.02 -12.02 5.64
CA ASP A 165 0.49 -12.19 4.27
C ASP A 165 0.15 -10.98 3.41
N ALA A 166 -1.06 -10.45 3.58
CA ALA A 166 -1.50 -9.25 2.87
C ALA A 166 -0.63 -8.03 3.23
N GLU A 167 -0.34 -7.79 4.52
CA GLU A 167 0.53 -6.68 4.96
C GLU A 167 1.96 -6.84 4.43
N LEU A 168 2.53 -8.04 4.50
CA LEU A 168 3.87 -8.31 3.98
C LEU A 168 3.95 -8.10 2.46
N ALA A 169 2.99 -8.64 1.69
CA ALA A 169 2.94 -8.47 0.25
C ALA A 169 2.78 -6.99 -0.16
N ALA A 170 1.90 -6.25 0.54
CA ALA A 170 1.69 -4.83 0.30
C ALA A 170 2.96 -4.01 0.58
N THR A 171 3.62 -4.26 1.71
CA THR A 171 4.86 -3.59 2.08
C THR A 171 5.97 -3.88 1.07
N ALA A 172 6.16 -5.16 0.71
CA ALA A 172 7.14 -5.58 -0.27
C ALA A 172 6.92 -4.89 -1.62
N LYS A 173 5.68 -4.94 -2.15
CA LYS A 173 5.31 -4.31 -3.42
C LYS A 173 5.58 -2.81 -3.41
N ALA A 174 5.14 -2.09 -2.38
CA ALA A 174 5.29 -0.64 -2.30
C ALA A 174 6.77 -0.22 -2.24
N VAL A 175 7.58 -0.85 -1.37
CA VAL A 175 8.99 -0.49 -1.21
C VAL A 175 9.81 -0.87 -2.45
N MET A 176 9.55 -2.04 -3.06
CA MET A 176 10.24 -2.43 -4.30
C MET A 176 9.88 -1.53 -5.49
N SER A 177 8.60 -1.20 -5.66
CA SER A 177 8.17 -0.25 -6.70
C SER A 177 8.83 1.13 -6.52
N TRP A 178 8.99 1.57 -5.28
CA TRP A 178 9.73 2.80 -4.99
C TRP A 178 11.21 2.69 -5.41
N HIS A 179 11.90 1.59 -5.13
CA HIS A 179 13.27 1.39 -5.57
C HIS A 179 13.42 1.42 -7.09
N LEU A 180 12.47 0.85 -7.83
CA LEU A 180 12.48 0.84 -9.29
C LEU A 180 12.29 2.24 -9.88
N SER A 181 11.38 3.04 -9.30
CA SER A 181 11.01 4.36 -9.82
C SER A 181 11.90 5.51 -9.31
N HIS A 182 12.66 5.33 -8.21
CA HIS A 182 13.44 6.38 -7.55
C HIS A 182 14.93 6.03 -7.47
N ARG A 183 15.51 5.53 -8.57
CA ARG A 183 16.92 5.14 -8.64
C ARG A 183 17.87 6.32 -8.55
N PHE A 184 17.44 7.51 -8.96
CA PHE A 184 18.27 8.71 -9.03
C PHE A 184 17.95 9.67 -7.89
N CYS A 185 18.97 10.34 -7.42
CA CYS A 185 18.87 11.34 -6.36
C CYS A 185 18.03 12.54 -6.81
N ALA A 186 16.92 12.83 -6.14
CA ALA A 186 16.07 13.97 -6.45
C ALA A 186 16.76 15.33 -6.26
N ARG A 187 17.91 15.37 -5.53
CA ARG A 187 18.68 16.61 -5.27
C ARG A 187 19.72 16.91 -6.34
N CYS A 188 20.42 15.91 -6.88
CA CYS A 188 21.56 16.13 -7.78
C CYS A 188 21.53 15.28 -9.07
N GLY A 189 20.56 14.39 -9.24
CA GLY A 189 20.41 13.55 -10.42
C GLY A 189 21.35 12.33 -10.48
N ALA A 190 22.33 12.20 -9.57
CA ALA A 190 23.21 11.03 -9.56
C ALA A 190 22.48 9.77 -9.09
N GLU A 191 22.91 8.59 -9.54
CA GLU A 191 22.36 7.32 -9.07
C GLU A 191 22.59 7.16 -7.57
N SER A 192 21.54 6.79 -6.84
CA SER A 192 21.56 6.55 -5.39
C SER A 192 21.66 5.05 -5.10
N GLN A 193 22.17 4.71 -3.93
CA GLN A 193 22.42 3.35 -3.51
C GLN A 193 21.41 2.87 -2.47
N PHE A 194 21.17 1.60 -2.44
CA PHE A 194 20.35 0.89 -1.46
C PHE A 194 20.99 0.97 -0.07
N ALA A 195 20.25 1.35 0.96
CA ALA A 195 20.73 1.52 2.32
C ALA A 195 19.66 1.12 3.34
N MET A 196 20.04 0.94 4.60
CA MET A 196 19.15 0.61 5.72
C MET A 196 18.21 -0.56 5.40
N ALA A 197 18.79 -1.62 4.84
CA ALA A 197 18.05 -2.82 4.41
C ALA A 197 16.82 -2.52 3.52
N GLY A 198 16.92 -1.53 2.62
CA GLY A 198 15.90 -1.13 1.67
C GLY A 198 14.95 -0.02 2.11
N TRP A 199 15.08 0.48 3.32
CA TRP A 199 14.24 1.57 3.81
C TRP A 199 14.84 2.96 3.59
N GLN A 200 15.93 3.03 2.86
CA GLN A 200 16.62 4.27 2.50
C GLN A 200 17.40 4.06 1.21
N ARG A 201 17.59 5.14 0.47
CA ARG A 201 18.58 5.23 -0.60
C ARG A 201 19.52 6.39 -0.32
N ASP A 202 20.82 6.15 -0.50
CA ASP A 202 21.87 7.13 -0.22
C ASP A 202 22.54 7.59 -1.51
N CYS A 203 22.75 8.89 -1.64
CA CYS A 203 23.47 9.46 -2.76
C CYS A 203 24.91 9.73 -2.38
N ALA A 204 25.85 8.96 -2.92
CA ALA A 204 27.27 9.15 -2.68
C ALA A 204 27.80 10.49 -3.23
N ALA A 205 27.18 11.06 -4.28
CA ALA A 205 27.62 12.29 -4.92
C ALA A 205 27.32 13.55 -4.10
N CYS A 206 26.20 13.60 -3.35
CA CYS A 206 25.81 14.81 -2.61
C CYS A 206 25.45 14.57 -1.14
N GLY A 207 25.57 13.32 -0.64
CA GLY A 207 25.20 12.94 0.72
C GLY A 207 23.69 13.02 1.00
N GLY A 208 22.85 13.10 -0.02
CA GLY A 208 21.38 13.13 0.15
C GLY A 208 20.83 11.76 0.50
N HIS A 209 19.81 11.72 1.38
CA HIS A 209 19.06 10.53 1.75
C HIS A 209 17.65 10.61 1.21
N HIS A 210 17.12 9.47 0.75
CA HIS A 210 15.76 9.34 0.23
C HIS A 210 15.07 8.17 0.93
N PHE A 211 13.79 8.34 1.23
CA PHE A 211 12.97 7.38 1.97
C PHE A 211 11.82 6.87 1.10
N PRO A 212 11.27 5.69 1.39
CA PRO A 212 10.12 5.18 0.67
C PRO A 212 8.97 6.19 0.61
N ARG A 213 8.34 6.25 -0.55
CA ARG A 213 7.18 7.10 -0.81
C ARG A 213 5.94 6.50 -0.13
N THR A 214 5.14 7.36 0.49
CA THR A 214 3.77 7.06 0.95
C THR A 214 2.91 8.26 0.63
N ASP A 215 1.95 8.11 -0.27
CA ASP A 215 1.11 9.21 -0.73
C ASP A 215 -0.19 9.25 0.09
N PRO A 216 -0.49 10.34 0.79
CA PRO A 216 -1.75 10.50 1.49
C PRO A 216 -2.89 10.73 0.49
N VAL A 217 -3.95 9.94 0.59
CA VAL A 217 -5.14 10.01 -0.27
C VAL A 217 -6.37 9.95 0.62
N VAL A 218 -7.31 10.87 0.47
CA VAL A 218 -8.62 10.80 1.12
C VAL A 218 -9.59 9.98 0.26
N ILE A 219 -10.48 9.24 0.91
CA ILE A 219 -11.60 8.56 0.29
C ILE A 219 -12.84 8.78 1.14
N MET A 220 -13.94 9.22 0.53
CA MET A 220 -15.00 9.93 1.21
C MET A 220 -16.34 9.23 1.15
N LEU A 221 -16.84 8.80 2.31
CA LEU A 221 -18.24 8.39 2.48
C LEU A 221 -19.09 9.64 2.70
N ILE A 222 -19.58 10.24 1.62
CA ILE A 222 -20.41 11.45 1.68
C ILE A 222 -21.87 11.05 1.59
N THR A 223 -22.65 11.39 2.62
CA THR A 223 -24.07 11.06 2.71
C THR A 223 -24.94 12.28 2.57
N HIS A 224 -26.18 12.06 2.05
CA HIS A 224 -27.26 13.04 2.07
C HIS A 224 -28.57 12.32 2.34
N GLY A 225 -29.10 12.45 3.57
CA GLY A 225 -30.23 11.65 4.02
C GLY A 225 -29.93 10.15 3.95
N ASN A 226 -30.77 9.38 3.23
CA ASN A 226 -30.60 7.93 3.06
C ASN A 226 -29.78 7.54 1.80
N ALA A 227 -28.92 8.41 1.31
CA ALA A 227 -28.12 8.14 0.11
C ALA A 227 -26.65 8.46 0.32
N VAL A 228 -25.78 7.78 -0.42
CA VAL A 228 -24.32 7.98 -0.49
C VAL A 228 -23.93 8.45 -1.88
N LEU A 229 -22.97 9.38 -1.96
CA LEU A 229 -22.37 9.83 -3.20
C LEU A 229 -21.34 8.80 -3.67
N VAL A 230 -21.46 8.37 -4.92
CA VAL A 230 -20.48 7.52 -5.59
C VAL A 230 -20.12 8.12 -6.95
N GLY A 231 -18.90 7.81 -7.41
CA GLY A 231 -18.42 8.22 -8.72
C GLY A 231 -17.72 7.08 -9.44
N ARG A 232 -17.43 7.29 -10.72
CA ARG A 232 -16.64 6.38 -11.54
C ARG A 232 -15.62 7.16 -12.36
N SER A 233 -14.41 6.62 -12.45
CA SER A 233 -13.35 7.18 -13.28
C SER A 233 -13.42 6.66 -14.73
N PRO A 234 -12.91 7.41 -15.73
CA PRO A 234 -12.81 6.94 -17.10
C PRO A 234 -12.06 5.59 -17.19
N GLY A 235 -12.54 4.72 -18.06
CA GLY A 235 -11.92 3.41 -18.30
C GLY A 235 -12.26 2.32 -17.28
N TRP A 236 -13.09 2.60 -16.28
CA TRP A 236 -13.58 1.55 -15.39
C TRP A 236 -14.64 0.67 -16.08
N PRO A 237 -14.77 -0.61 -15.67
CA PRO A 237 -15.83 -1.47 -16.17
C PRO A 237 -17.20 -0.83 -15.99
N GLU A 238 -18.12 -1.10 -16.92
CA GLU A 238 -19.49 -0.61 -16.84
C GLU A 238 -20.15 -1.03 -15.51
N GLY A 239 -20.86 -0.11 -14.88
CA GLY A 239 -21.52 -0.32 -13.58
C GLY A 239 -20.58 -0.28 -12.36
N MET A 240 -19.29 -0.18 -12.55
CA MET A 240 -18.36 -0.05 -11.43
C MET A 240 -18.36 1.39 -10.90
N TYR A 241 -18.80 1.54 -9.65
CA TYR A 241 -18.78 2.80 -8.90
C TYR A 241 -18.01 2.61 -7.58
N SER A 242 -17.42 3.68 -7.10
CA SER A 242 -16.70 3.74 -5.83
C SER A 242 -17.01 5.04 -5.09
N LEU A 243 -16.54 5.15 -3.87
CA LEU A 243 -16.46 6.45 -3.19
C LEU A 243 -15.46 7.34 -3.93
N LEU A 244 -15.69 8.66 -3.93
CA LEU A 244 -14.76 9.66 -4.45
C LEU A 244 -13.45 9.60 -3.64
N ALA A 245 -12.32 9.88 -4.29
CA ALA A 245 -11.02 9.82 -3.65
C ALA A 245 -10.01 10.69 -4.38
N GLY A 246 -9.21 11.46 -3.63
CA GLY A 246 -8.17 12.30 -4.19
C GLY A 246 -6.96 12.47 -3.28
N PHE A 247 -5.89 13.03 -3.82
CA PHE A 247 -4.64 13.25 -3.09
C PHE A 247 -4.75 14.43 -2.13
N VAL A 248 -4.14 14.29 -0.96
CA VAL A 248 -3.92 15.41 -0.05
C VAL A 248 -2.76 16.25 -0.58
N GLU A 249 -2.98 17.55 -0.77
CA GLU A 249 -1.96 18.47 -1.25
C GLU A 249 -1.00 18.96 -0.14
N PRO A 250 0.23 19.36 -0.47
CA PRO A 250 1.16 19.91 0.51
C PRO A 250 0.59 21.15 1.22
N GLY A 251 0.52 21.08 2.55
CA GLY A 251 -0.03 22.16 3.39
C GLY A 251 -1.54 22.02 3.67
N GLU A 252 -2.19 21.01 3.15
CA GLU A 252 -3.61 20.73 3.35
C GLU A 252 -3.84 19.74 4.50
N THR A 253 -4.95 19.86 5.22
CA THR A 253 -5.39 18.85 6.18
C THR A 253 -6.29 17.82 5.49
N ILE A 254 -6.45 16.64 6.10
CA ILE A 254 -7.35 15.58 5.62
C ILE A 254 -8.77 16.13 5.39
N GLU A 255 -9.31 16.92 6.34
CA GLU A 255 -10.66 17.47 6.25
C GLU A 255 -10.79 18.51 5.14
N ALA A 256 -9.73 19.28 4.87
CA ALA A 256 -9.70 20.24 3.78
C ALA A 256 -9.66 19.51 2.44
N ALA A 257 -8.82 18.49 2.30
CA ALA A 257 -8.75 17.65 1.11
C ALA A 257 -10.10 17.01 0.77
N VAL A 258 -10.78 16.41 1.77
CA VAL A 258 -12.14 15.87 1.58
C VAL A 258 -13.09 16.90 1.00
N ARG A 259 -13.12 18.12 1.55
CA ARG A 259 -14.04 19.18 1.08
C ARG A 259 -13.68 19.68 -0.30
N ARG A 260 -12.39 19.80 -0.62
CA ARG A 260 -11.90 20.24 -1.93
C ARG A 260 -12.22 19.21 -3.01
N GLU A 261 -11.79 17.98 -2.84
CA GLU A 261 -11.98 16.90 -3.82
C GLU A 261 -13.46 16.67 -4.14
N VAL A 262 -14.32 16.59 -3.11
CA VAL A 262 -15.77 16.39 -3.33
C VAL A 262 -16.40 17.59 -4.03
N PHE A 263 -15.89 18.79 -3.78
CA PHE A 263 -16.40 19.98 -4.46
C PHE A 263 -15.89 20.08 -5.91
N GLU A 264 -14.64 19.77 -6.16
CA GLU A 264 -14.03 19.77 -7.50
C GLU A 264 -14.68 18.71 -8.39
N GLU A 265 -14.74 17.46 -7.95
CA GLU A 265 -15.26 16.36 -8.75
C GLU A 265 -16.79 16.41 -8.94
N ALA A 266 -17.56 16.84 -7.94
CA ALA A 266 -19.02 16.69 -7.95
C ALA A 266 -19.82 17.96 -7.60
N GLY A 267 -19.21 19.09 -7.28
CA GLY A 267 -19.88 20.35 -6.89
C GLY A 267 -20.59 20.28 -5.53
N ILE A 268 -20.26 19.30 -4.69
CA ILE A 268 -20.92 19.09 -3.41
C ILE A 268 -20.10 19.72 -2.28
N ARG A 269 -20.77 20.53 -1.47
CA ARG A 269 -20.20 21.11 -0.24
C ARG A 269 -20.41 20.14 0.90
N VAL A 270 -19.34 19.87 1.66
CA VAL A 270 -19.33 18.93 2.78
C VAL A 270 -19.20 19.69 4.10
N GLY A 271 -20.00 19.28 5.10
CA GLY A 271 -19.99 19.79 6.46
C GLY A 271 -18.77 19.32 7.29
N PRO A 272 -18.94 19.05 8.59
CA PRO A 272 -17.91 18.43 9.40
C PRO A 272 -17.45 17.10 8.80
N VAL A 273 -16.14 16.82 8.89
CA VAL A 273 -15.53 15.60 8.38
C VAL A 273 -14.99 14.79 9.55
N THR A 274 -15.27 13.50 9.57
CA THR A 274 -14.80 12.55 10.59
C THR A 274 -13.92 11.49 9.94
N TYR A 275 -12.74 11.23 10.51
CA TYR A 275 -11.89 10.10 10.13
C TYR A 275 -12.52 8.79 10.63
N LEU A 276 -12.53 7.77 9.77
CA LEU A 276 -13.09 6.44 10.06
C LEU A 276 -12.01 5.36 10.13
N SER A 277 -11.16 5.27 9.12
CA SER A 277 -10.19 4.18 8.97
C SER A 277 -9.08 4.58 8.00
N SER A 278 -7.96 3.83 8.00
CA SER A 278 -6.93 4.00 6.97
C SER A 278 -6.52 2.66 6.40
N GLN A 279 -6.17 2.64 5.12
CA GLN A 279 -5.72 1.43 4.41
C GLN A 279 -4.44 1.72 3.60
N PRO A 280 -3.36 0.93 3.82
CA PRO A 280 -2.25 0.88 2.86
C PRO A 280 -2.77 0.41 1.50
N TRP A 281 -2.39 1.11 0.43
CA TRP A 281 -2.82 0.79 -0.93
C TRP A 281 -1.60 0.78 -1.86
N PRO A 282 -0.93 -0.39 -2.03
CA PRO A 282 0.36 -0.50 -2.72
C PRO A 282 0.23 -0.44 -4.25
N PHE A 283 -0.51 0.55 -4.76
CA PHE A 283 -0.76 0.75 -6.19
C PHE A 283 -0.65 2.25 -6.57
N PRO A 284 0.58 2.83 -6.60
CA PRO A 284 1.84 2.17 -6.19
C PRO A 284 2.15 2.25 -4.69
N ALA A 285 1.78 3.31 -3.96
CA ALA A 285 2.21 3.55 -2.58
C ALA A 285 1.29 4.50 -1.80
N SER A 286 -0.02 4.40 -1.97
CA SER A 286 -0.96 5.27 -1.27
C SER A 286 -1.24 4.79 0.16
N LEU A 287 -1.50 5.74 1.05
CA LEU A 287 -2.18 5.52 2.32
C LEU A 287 -3.56 6.18 2.23
N MET A 288 -4.59 5.37 2.11
CA MET A 288 -5.96 5.83 2.00
C MET A 288 -6.51 6.22 3.37
N PHE A 289 -7.05 7.42 3.50
CA PHE A 289 -7.76 7.90 4.70
C PHE A 289 -9.25 7.90 4.42
N GLY A 290 -9.95 6.91 4.96
CA GLY A 290 -11.41 6.82 4.91
C GLY A 290 -12.05 7.85 5.84
N CYS A 291 -12.84 8.74 5.27
CA CYS A 291 -13.52 9.81 5.99
C CYS A 291 -15.01 9.78 5.72
N ALA A 292 -15.81 10.28 6.66
CA ALA A 292 -17.25 10.51 6.48
C ALA A 292 -17.55 12.01 6.56
N GLY A 293 -18.59 12.42 5.81
CA GLY A 293 -19.12 13.77 5.88
C GLY A 293 -20.57 13.82 5.36
N GLU A 294 -21.32 14.82 5.81
CA GLU A 294 -22.66 15.08 5.31
C GLU A 294 -22.65 16.19 4.25
N ALA A 295 -23.32 15.95 3.13
CA ALA A 295 -23.45 16.92 2.07
C ALA A 295 -24.41 18.06 2.47
N LEU A 296 -24.00 19.32 2.22
CA LEU A 296 -24.80 20.52 2.49
C LEU A 296 -25.70 20.90 1.31
N ASN A 297 -25.50 20.29 0.14
CA ASN A 297 -26.32 20.43 -1.06
C ASN A 297 -26.42 19.09 -1.79
N LYS A 298 -27.39 18.94 -2.69
CA LYS A 298 -27.65 17.68 -3.42
C LYS A 298 -27.39 17.75 -4.92
N THR A 299 -27.38 18.96 -5.49
CA THR A 299 -27.22 19.13 -6.93
C THR A 299 -25.80 18.86 -7.35
N LEU A 300 -25.62 17.86 -8.20
CA LEU A 300 -24.31 17.47 -8.73
C LEU A 300 -23.89 18.39 -9.87
N THR A 301 -22.62 18.78 -9.87
CA THR A 301 -21.93 19.46 -10.98
C THR A 301 -20.64 18.70 -11.20
N ILE A 302 -20.67 17.75 -12.13
CA ILE A 302 -19.60 16.77 -12.34
C ILE A 302 -18.49 17.42 -13.19
N ASP A 303 -17.25 17.37 -12.72
CA ASP A 303 -16.08 17.65 -13.55
C ASP A 303 -15.75 16.41 -14.39
N ARG A 304 -16.07 16.48 -15.67
CA ARG A 304 -15.89 15.36 -16.61
C ARG A 304 -14.45 15.17 -17.11
N GLU A 305 -13.54 16.05 -16.71
CA GLU A 305 -12.11 15.86 -16.94
C GLU A 305 -11.52 14.88 -15.90
N GLU A 306 -12.09 14.85 -14.68
CA GLU A 306 -11.61 14.01 -13.57
C GLU A 306 -12.41 12.71 -13.42
N ILE A 307 -13.75 12.80 -13.44
CA ILE A 307 -14.63 11.65 -13.30
C ILE A 307 -15.64 11.54 -14.45
N GLU A 308 -15.94 10.31 -14.86
CA GLU A 308 -16.88 10.05 -15.95
C GLU A 308 -18.32 10.30 -15.52
N ASP A 309 -18.68 9.87 -14.30
CA ASP A 309 -20.03 9.99 -13.76
C ASP A 309 -20.01 10.02 -12.22
N ALA A 310 -21.06 10.64 -11.64
CA ALA A 310 -21.34 10.60 -10.21
C ALA A 310 -22.84 10.59 -9.96
N MET A 311 -23.26 9.86 -8.91
CA MET A 311 -24.67 9.76 -8.54
C MET A 311 -24.88 9.57 -7.04
N TRP A 312 -26.07 9.90 -6.59
CA TRP A 312 -26.57 9.52 -5.27
C TRP A 312 -27.22 8.15 -5.34
N VAL A 313 -26.73 7.19 -4.56
CA VAL A 313 -27.27 5.83 -4.45
C VAL A 313 -27.94 5.67 -3.10
N SER A 314 -29.22 5.24 -3.10
CA SER A 314 -29.92 4.98 -1.85
C SER A 314 -29.30 3.82 -1.07
N ARG A 315 -29.55 3.74 0.25
CA ARG A 315 -29.08 2.64 1.08
C ARG A 315 -29.65 1.30 0.57
N GLU A 316 -30.89 1.30 0.12
CA GLU A 316 -31.58 0.13 -0.44
C GLU A 316 -30.92 -0.34 -1.75
N ASP A 317 -30.63 0.59 -2.68
CA ASP A 317 -29.97 0.27 -3.94
C ASP A 317 -28.53 -0.19 -3.71
N MET A 318 -27.81 0.44 -2.77
CA MET A 318 -26.45 0.00 -2.41
C MET A 318 -26.48 -1.41 -1.78
N ALA A 319 -27.48 -1.72 -0.96
CA ALA A 319 -27.65 -3.08 -0.42
C ALA A 319 -27.95 -4.10 -1.53
N LEU A 320 -28.75 -3.75 -2.54
CA LEU A 320 -28.98 -4.59 -3.72
C LEU A 320 -27.67 -4.79 -4.53
N ALA A 321 -26.86 -3.74 -4.69
CA ALA A 321 -25.57 -3.85 -5.35
C ALA A 321 -24.61 -4.80 -4.59
N PHE A 322 -24.55 -4.70 -3.26
CA PHE A 322 -23.75 -5.61 -2.43
C PHE A 322 -24.23 -7.06 -2.49
N ALA A 323 -25.53 -7.27 -2.65
CA ALA A 323 -26.11 -8.59 -2.86
C ALA A 323 -25.94 -9.13 -4.30
N GLY A 324 -25.36 -8.33 -5.22
CA GLY A 324 -25.22 -8.69 -6.64
C GLY A 324 -26.54 -8.67 -7.42
N ASN A 325 -27.56 -7.98 -6.90
CA ASN A 325 -28.92 -7.96 -7.47
C ASN A 325 -29.32 -6.59 -8.05
N HIS A 326 -28.43 -5.58 -8.00
CA HIS A 326 -28.73 -4.29 -8.61
C HIS A 326 -28.56 -4.36 -10.15
N PRO A 327 -29.48 -3.80 -10.95
CA PRO A 327 -29.47 -3.99 -12.41
C PRO A 327 -28.28 -3.33 -13.12
N THR A 328 -27.71 -2.25 -12.56
CA THR A 328 -26.71 -1.43 -13.24
C THR A 328 -25.49 -1.06 -12.37
N ILE A 329 -25.56 -1.22 -11.05
CA ILE A 329 -24.47 -0.85 -10.14
C ILE A 329 -23.81 -2.12 -9.60
N LEU A 330 -22.51 -2.22 -9.82
CA LEU A 330 -21.67 -3.24 -9.19
C LEU A 330 -21.11 -2.71 -7.86
N PRO A 331 -20.92 -3.56 -6.85
CA PRO A 331 -20.33 -3.14 -5.59
C PRO A 331 -18.88 -2.73 -5.80
N ALA A 332 -18.39 -1.82 -4.94
CA ALA A 332 -16.98 -1.52 -4.87
C ALA A 332 -16.17 -2.82 -4.63
N ARG A 333 -14.94 -2.85 -5.18
CA ARG A 333 -14.07 -4.05 -5.12
C ARG A 333 -13.89 -4.53 -3.69
N LYS A 334 -14.21 -5.79 -3.43
CA LYS A 334 -13.98 -6.44 -2.14
C LYS A 334 -12.49 -6.34 -1.74
N GLY A 335 -12.23 -5.96 -0.50
CA GLY A 335 -10.88 -5.72 0.02
C GLY A 335 -10.38 -4.28 -0.15
N ALA A 336 -11.03 -3.44 -0.97
CA ALA A 336 -10.73 -2.00 -1.01
C ALA A 336 -11.46 -1.26 0.11
N ILE A 337 -10.87 -0.18 0.62
CA ILE A 337 -11.47 0.63 1.69
C ILE A 337 -12.86 1.17 1.34
N ALA A 338 -13.13 1.46 0.06
CA ALA A 338 -14.47 1.87 -0.38
C ALA A 338 -15.54 0.81 -0.05
N HIS A 339 -15.23 -0.47 -0.31
CA HIS A 339 -16.13 -1.58 0.04
C HIS A 339 -16.32 -1.68 1.55
N PHE A 340 -15.24 -1.57 2.30
CA PHE A 340 -15.25 -1.59 3.77
C PHE A 340 -16.13 -0.47 4.35
N LEU A 341 -15.94 0.78 3.91
CA LEU A 341 -16.69 1.94 4.37
C LEU A 341 -18.20 1.83 4.01
N LEU A 342 -18.51 1.42 2.78
CA LEU A 342 -19.89 1.22 2.33
C LEU A 342 -20.57 0.09 3.11
N GLN A 343 -19.86 -1.01 3.39
CA GLN A 343 -20.37 -2.10 4.21
C GLN A 343 -20.65 -1.66 5.65
N ALA A 344 -19.71 -0.89 6.25
CA ALA A 344 -19.88 -0.33 7.59
C ALA A 344 -21.05 0.63 7.66
N TRP A 345 -21.23 1.48 6.64
CA TRP A 345 -22.41 2.36 6.51
C TRP A 345 -23.72 1.58 6.40
N LEU A 346 -23.78 0.53 5.57
CA LEU A 346 -24.98 -0.30 5.40
C LEU A 346 -25.38 -1.04 6.69
N SER A 347 -24.39 -1.39 7.53
CA SER A 347 -24.60 -2.12 8.78
C SER A 347 -24.67 -1.23 10.03
N ASP A 348 -24.64 0.11 9.86
CA ASP A 348 -24.59 1.10 10.95
C ASP A 348 -23.43 0.88 11.95
N ASN A 349 -22.26 0.45 11.44
CA ASN A 349 -21.06 0.15 12.20
C ASN A 349 -19.90 1.12 11.83
N LEU A 350 -20.17 2.42 11.77
CA LEU A 350 -19.17 3.45 11.45
C LEU A 350 -18.42 4.00 12.69
N ASP A 351 -18.69 3.48 13.89
CA ASP A 351 -18.11 3.94 15.17
C ASP A 351 -16.75 3.30 15.51
#